data_31a939d97e4cc428799125f161861a4a
#
_entry.id   31a939d97e4cc428799125f161861a4a
#
_cell.length_a   1.000
_cell.length_b   1.000
_cell.length_c   1.000
_cell.angle_alpha   90.00
_cell.angle_beta   90.00
_cell.angle_gamma   90.00
#
_symmetry.space_group_name_H-M   'P 1'
#
loop_
_entity.id
_entity.type
_entity.pdbx_description
1 polymer ?
#
loop_
_entity_poly.entity_id
_entity_poly.type
_entity_poly.pdbx_seq_one_letter_code
_entity_poly.pdbx_strand_id
1 'polypeptide(L)'
;AKLGSRAAKPDGIHVIDEHEEARLRSDLPIGDVWGIGSTSRERLRQLGVVTLADLDSVPADRLRRVCGTGMARRLASIRDGSDDAVVRGMNERQSLTSEVAASGYEPRDWTVDEMLATCTERVCRRAASAGLAATGLKLTFLQADAAPIVITRGSVPATADALVWHAVGQELLGRDPLPK
;
A
#
# COMPACT_ATOMS: atom_id res chain seq x y z
N ALA A 1 9.87 11.18 -4.72
CA ALA A 1 10.52 10.00 -4.08
C ALA A 1 10.27 8.71 -4.87
N LYS A 2 9.02 8.30 -5.13
CA LYS A 2 8.72 7.00 -5.78
C LYS A 2 9.23 6.92 -7.23
N LEU A 3 9.14 7.99 -8.00
CA LEU A 3 9.66 8.06 -9.38
C LEU A 3 11.19 8.01 -9.39
N GLY A 4 11.86 8.80 -8.54
CA GLY A 4 13.31 8.76 -8.40
C GLY A 4 13.81 7.38 -7.97
N SER A 5 13.16 6.74 -7.00
CA SER A 5 13.48 5.36 -6.61
C SER A 5 13.28 4.33 -7.75
N ARG A 6 12.30 4.55 -8.63
CA ARG A 6 12.08 3.69 -9.81
C ARG A 6 13.16 3.91 -10.86
N ALA A 7 13.54 5.15 -11.11
CA ALA A 7 14.59 5.51 -12.08
C ALA A 7 15.99 5.07 -11.62
N ALA A 8 16.23 5.02 -10.29
CA ALA A 8 17.49 4.60 -9.70
C ALA A 8 17.74 3.08 -9.68
N LYS A 9 16.76 2.25 -10.03
CA LYS A 9 16.92 0.78 -10.01
C LYS A 9 17.75 0.30 -11.21
N PRO A 10 18.52 -0.83 -11.05
CA PRO A 10 18.62 -1.66 -9.84
C PRO A 10 19.52 -1.07 -8.74
N ASP A 11 20.63 -0.40 -9.07
CA ASP A 11 21.68 -0.04 -8.11
C ASP A 11 22.20 1.38 -8.38
N GLY A 12 21.38 2.39 -8.12
CA GLY A 12 21.79 3.76 -8.42
C GLY A 12 21.15 4.80 -7.51
N ILE A 13 21.60 6.03 -7.72
CA ILE A 13 21.02 7.25 -7.18
C ILE A 13 20.48 8.05 -8.37
N HIS A 14 19.24 8.49 -8.27
CA HIS A 14 18.63 9.38 -9.25
C HIS A 14 18.08 10.62 -8.56
N VAL A 15 18.50 11.76 -9.01
CA VAL A 15 18.03 13.06 -8.52
C VAL A 15 17.17 13.68 -9.61
N ILE A 16 15.92 13.94 -9.30
CA ILE A 16 14.99 14.64 -10.17
C ILE A 16 15.25 16.15 -9.96
N ASP A 17 15.80 16.81 -10.96
CA ASP A 17 15.95 18.25 -10.97
C ASP A 17 14.67 18.98 -11.40
N GLU A 18 14.65 20.31 -11.35
CA GLU A 18 13.46 21.13 -11.68
C GLU A 18 12.98 20.92 -13.13
N HIS A 19 13.91 20.75 -14.08
CA HIS A 19 13.55 20.52 -15.48
C HIS A 19 12.94 19.13 -15.70
N GLU A 20 13.55 18.13 -15.09
CA GLU A 20 13.03 16.77 -15.14
C GLU A 20 11.69 16.67 -14.41
N GLU A 21 11.53 17.36 -13.27
CA GLU A 21 10.28 17.40 -12.54
C GLU A 21 9.15 18.00 -13.38
N ALA A 22 9.38 19.13 -14.04
CA ALA A 22 8.40 19.77 -14.90
C ALA A 22 7.95 18.84 -16.05
N ARG A 23 8.92 18.17 -16.69
CA ARG A 23 8.62 17.18 -17.73
C ARG A 23 7.86 15.99 -17.19
N LEU A 24 8.31 15.42 -16.06
CA LEU A 24 7.64 14.28 -15.42
C LEU A 24 6.21 14.61 -14.99
N ARG A 25 5.96 15.84 -14.54
CA ARG A 25 4.59 16.27 -14.22
C ARG A 25 3.68 16.29 -15.43
N SER A 26 4.18 16.72 -16.57
CA SER A 26 3.40 16.73 -17.81
C SER A 26 3.15 15.32 -18.35
N ASP A 27 4.21 14.53 -18.45
CA ASP A 27 4.19 13.24 -19.15
C ASP A 27 3.81 12.06 -18.25
N LEU A 28 3.71 12.26 -16.91
CA LEU A 28 3.43 11.19 -15.98
C LEU A 28 2.06 10.57 -16.25
N PRO A 29 2.00 9.26 -16.59
CA PRO A 29 0.75 8.57 -16.75
C PRO A 29 -0.06 8.62 -15.45
N ILE A 30 -1.35 8.95 -15.54
CA ILE A 30 -2.21 9.11 -14.36
C ILE A 30 -2.28 7.84 -13.51
N GLY A 31 -2.11 6.67 -14.11
CA GLY A 31 -2.07 5.38 -13.42
C GLY A 31 -0.81 5.15 -12.59
N ASP A 32 0.26 5.90 -12.84
CA ASP A 32 1.53 5.82 -12.08
C ASP A 32 1.52 6.72 -10.83
N VAL A 33 0.53 7.58 -10.71
CA VAL A 33 0.33 8.39 -9.51
C VAL A 33 -0.09 7.50 -8.35
N TRP A 34 0.69 7.54 -7.27
CA TRP A 34 0.42 6.69 -6.11
C TRP A 34 -0.94 6.99 -5.48
N GLY A 35 -1.72 5.94 -5.23
CA GLY A 35 -3.08 6.04 -4.70
C GLY A 35 -4.16 5.98 -5.79
N ILE A 36 -3.81 6.01 -7.07
CA ILE A 36 -4.73 5.76 -8.18
C ILE A 36 -4.74 4.25 -8.48
N GLY A 37 -5.81 3.58 -8.06
CA GLY A 37 -6.05 2.18 -8.40
C GLY A 37 -6.67 2.02 -9.79
N SER A 38 -6.82 0.76 -10.25
CA SER A 38 -7.37 0.41 -11.57
C SER A 38 -8.73 1.06 -11.85
N THR A 39 -9.65 1.03 -10.90
CA THR A 39 -10.98 1.62 -11.04
C THR A 39 -10.93 3.15 -11.23
N SER A 40 -10.12 3.85 -10.42
CA SER A 40 -9.99 5.30 -10.54
C SER A 40 -9.29 5.68 -11.83
N ARG A 41 -8.28 4.93 -12.24
CA ARG A 41 -7.58 5.11 -13.51
C ARG A 41 -8.54 4.99 -14.71
N GLU A 42 -9.37 3.94 -14.73
CA GLU A 42 -10.33 3.75 -15.82
C GLU A 42 -11.37 4.88 -15.88
N ARG A 43 -11.89 5.31 -14.74
CA ARG A 43 -12.82 6.44 -14.68
C ARG A 43 -12.20 7.76 -15.14
N LEU A 44 -10.93 8.01 -14.78
CA LEU A 44 -10.19 9.19 -15.25
C LEU A 44 -9.93 9.11 -16.75
N ARG A 45 -9.61 7.93 -17.27
CA ARG A 45 -9.45 7.72 -18.72
C ARG A 45 -10.73 8.01 -19.50
N GLN A 46 -11.90 7.67 -18.96
CA GLN A 46 -13.20 8.01 -19.54
C GLN A 46 -13.47 9.52 -19.56
N LEU A 47 -12.79 10.30 -18.73
CA LEU A 47 -12.79 11.76 -18.79
C LEU A 47 -11.73 12.35 -19.75
N GLY A 48 -10.98 11.50 -20.45
CA GLY A 48 -9.88 11.91 -21.31
C GLY A 48 -8.55 12.12 -20.58
N VAL A 49 -8.46 11.77 -19.28
CA VAL A 49 -7.25 11.95 -18.49
C VAL A 49 -6.36 10.71 -18.60
N VAL A 50 -5.26 10.84 -19.32
CA VAL A 50 -4.23 9.81 -19.52
C VAL A 50 -2.95 10.17 -18.76
N THR A 51 -2.60 11.45 -18.75
CA THR A 51 -1.43 12.02 -18.07
C THR A 51 -1.84 13.06 -17.02
N LEU A 52 -0.89 13.53 -16.22
CA LEU A 52 -1.14 14.62 -15.27
C LEU A 52 -1.52 15.93 -15.98
N ALA A 53 -0.93 16.21 -17.15
CA ALA A 53 -1.24 17.41 -17.93
C ALA A 53 -2.70 17.46 -18.35
N ASP A 54 -3.33 16.31 -18.62
CA ASP A 54 -4.73 16.27 -19.05
C ASP A 54 -5.70 16.76 -17.96
N LEU A 55 -5.26 16.81 -16.71
CA LEU A 55 -6.06 17.36 -15.60
C LEU A 55 -6.44 18.84 -15.81
N ASP A 56 -5.66 19.58 -16.59
CA ASP A 56 -5.92 21.00 -16.86
C ASP A 56 -7.22 21.21 -17.64
N SER A 57 -7.63 20.20 -18.41
CA SER A 57 -8.87 20.22 -19.19
C SER A 57 -10.10 19.76 -18.40
N VAL A 58 -9.94 19.22 -17.18
CA VAL A 58 -11.03 18.64 -16.41
C VAL A 58 -11.48 19.56 -15.26
N PRO A 59 -12.75 19.99 -15.23
CA PRO A 59 -13.29 20.78 -14.14
C PRO A 59 -13.17 20.06 -12.78
N ALA A 60 -12.79 20.81 -11.75
CA ALA A 60 -12.52 20.26 -10.41
C ALA A 60 -13.71 19.50 -9.80
N ASP A 61 -14.95 19.91 -10.11
CA ASP A 61 -16.16 19.23 -9.65
C ASP A 61 -16.35 17.87 -10.31
N ARG A 62 -16.00 17.72 -11.59
CA ARG A 62 -15.97 16.44 -12.30
C ARG A 62 -14.92 15.52 -11.72
N LEU A 63 -13.74 16.03 -11.48
CA LEU A 63 -12.65 15.26 -10.88
C LEU A 63 -13.05 14.73 -9.50
N ARG A 64 -13.68 15.58 -8.67
CA ARG A 64 -14.20 15.18 -7.33
C ARG A 64 -15.24 14.06 -7.42
N ARG A 65 -16.14 14.11 -8.39
CA ARG A 65 -17.15 13.05 -8.57
C ARG A 65 -16.55 11.71 -8.96
N VAL A 66 -15.47 11.72 -9.72
CA VAL A 66 -14.82 10.50 -10.25
C VAL A 66 -13.90 9.83 -9.25
N CYS A 67 -13.07 10.59 -8.55
CA CYS A 67 -12.03 10.03 -7.68
C CYS A 67 -12.16 10.42 -6.20
N GLY A 68 -13.24 11.16 -5.84
CA GLY A 68 -13.47 11.63 -4.48
C GLY A 68 -12.66 12.89 -4.15
N THR A 69 -13.10 13.61 -3.12
CA THR A 69 -12.55 14.94 -2.74
C THR A 69 -11.07 14.88 -2.39
N GLY A 70 -10.65 13.85 -1.63
CA GLY A 70 -9.26 13.72 -1.18
C GLY A 70 -8.29 13.49 -2.34
N MET A 71 -8.63 12.58 -3.24
CA MET A 71 -7.81 12.29 -4.41
C MET A 71 -7.81 13.46 -5.40
N ALA A 72 -8.94 14.10 -5.63
CA ALA A 72 -9.02 15.27 -6.51
C ALA A 72 -8.14 16.42 -6.02
N ARG A 73 -8.15 16.70 -4.71
CA ARG A 73 -7.27 17.71 -4.10
C ARG A 73 -5.81 17.35 -4.27
N ARG A 74 -5.47 16.09 -4.02
CA ARG A 74 -4.10 15.61 -4.18
C ARG A 74 -3.59 15.68 -5.62
N LEU A 75 -4.42 15.29 -6.59
CA LEU A 75 -4.07 15.40 -8.00
C LEU A 75 -3.82 16.86 -8.41
N ALA A 76 -4.65 17.78 -7.91
CA ALA A 76 -4.45 19.20 -8.14
C ALA A 76 -3.11 19.69 -7.55
N SER A 77 -2.80 19.34 -6.29
CA SER A 77 -1.54 19.74 -5.66
C SER A 77 -0.31 19.15 -6.35
N ILE A 78 -0.36 17.90 -6.83
CA ILE A 78 0.74 17.31 -7.61
C ILE A 78 0.90 18.05 -8.94
N ARG A 79 -0.20 18.33 -9.64
CA ARG A 79 -0.19 19.08 -10.89
C ARG A 79 0.44 20.46 -10.72
N ASP A 80 0.04 21.16 -9.69
CA ASP A 80 0.47 22.54 -9.41
C ASP A 80 1.86 22.59 -8.74
N GLY A 81 2.46 21.44 -8.41
CA GLY A 81 3.73 21.35 -7.70
C GLY A 81 3.67 21.78 -6.24
N SER A 82 2.47 21.86 -5.67
CA SER A 82 2.21 22.25 -4.27
C SER A 82 1.97 21.06 -3.34
N ASP A 83 2.32 19.81 -3.75
CA ASP A 83 2.22 18.64 -2.89
C ASP A 83 3.32 18.69 -1.82
N ASP A 84 2.93 19.13 -0.63
CA ASP A 84 3.75 19.26 0.57
C ASP A 84 3.68 18.03 1.49
N ALA A 85 3.35 16.87 0.94
CA ALA A 85 3.21 15.64 1.69
C ALA A 85 4.46 15.33 2.52
N VAL A 86 4.34 15.45 3.83
CA VAL A 86 5.43 15.19 4.78
C VAL A 86 5.68 13.69 4.89
N VAL A 87 6.96 13.29 4.83
CA VAL A 87 7.38 11.93 5.14
C VAL A 87 7.29 11.72 6.65
N ARG A 88 6.38 10.86 7.07
CA ARG A 88 6.19 10.54 8.49
C ARG A 88 7.10 9.41 8.93
N GLY A 89 7.59 9.53 10.16
CA GLY A 89 8.42 8.50 10.79
C GLY A 89 7.65 7.19 11.07
N MET A 90 8.40 6.15 11.46
CA MET A 90 7.83 4.82 11.75
C MET A 90 6.79 4.89 12.87
N ASN A 91 7.01 5.73 13.88
CA ASN A 91 6.16 5.86 15.08
C ASN A 91 4.76 6.47 14.80
N GLU A 92 4.59 7.08 13.65
CA GLU A 92 3.30 7.66 13.23
C GLU A 92 2.46 6.69 12.39
N ARG A 93 2.96 5.48 12.14
CA ARG A 93 2.24 4.48 11.35
C ARG A 93 1.10 3.87 12.14
N GLN A 94 -0.04 3.78 11.50
CA GLN A 94 -1.24 3.12 12.06
C GLN A 94 -1.23 1.61 11.87
N SER A 95 -0.36 1.08 11.01
CA SER A 95 -0.24 -0.36 10.76
C SER A 95 1.16 -0.74 10.31
N LEU A 96 1.57 -1.95 10.66
CA LEU A 96 2.75 -2.63 10.14
C LEU A 96 2.31 -3.89 9.42
N THR A 97 2.90 -4.16 8.25
CA THR A 97 2.56 -5.32 7.43
C THR A 97 3.79 -6.19 7.19
N SER A 98 3.60 -7.50 7.21
CA SER A 98 4.54 -8.51 6.74
C SER A 98 3.84 -9.42 5.76
N GLU A 99 4.55 -9.82 4.71
CA GLU A 99 4.04 -10.70 3.67
C GLU A 99 5.00 -11.86 3.46
N VAL A 100 4.45 -13.01 3.12
CA VAL A 100 5.17 -14.20 2.69
C VAL A 100 4.42 -14.82 1.51
N ALA A 101 5.16 -15.30 0.51
CA ALA A 101 4.59 -16.01 -0.61
C ALA A 101 4.84 -17.52 -0.46
N ALA A 102 3.80 -18.33 -0.67
CA ALA A 102 3.90 -19.78 -0.70
C ALA A 102 4.55 -20.30 -2.01
N SER A 103 4.48 -19.48 -3.08
CA SER A 103 5.10 -19.76 -4.38
C SER A 103 6.25 -18.77 -4.62
N GLY A 104 7.38 -19.25 -5.11
CA GLY A 104 8.54 -18.40 -5.37
C GLY A 104 9.70 -19.16 -6.00
N TYR A 105 10.89 -18.55 -5.96
CA TYR A 105 12.12 -19.05 -6.58
C TYR A 105 12.61 -20.39 -6.00
N GLU A 106 12.27 -20.67 -4.74
CA GLU A 106 12.46 -21.97 -4.09
C GLU A 106 11.09 -22.49 -3.66
N PRO A 107 10.56 -23.53 -4.32
CA PRO A 107 9.33 -24.15 -3.87
C PRO A 107 9.55 -24.76 -2.48
N ARG A 108 8.96 -24.19 -1.49
CA ARG A 108 8.90 -24.71 -0.13
C ARG A 108 7.43 -24.98 0.18
N ASP A 109 7.14 -26.16 0.64
CA ASP A 109 5.80 -26.53 1.13
C ASP A 109 5.49 -25.82 2.46
N TRP A 110 5.24 -24.53 2.37
CA TRP A 110 4.87 -23.72 3.52
C TRP A 110 3.45 -24.08 3.97
N THR A 111 3.33 -24.48 5.20
CA THR A 111 2.00 -24.54 5.85
C THR A 111 1.52 -23.13 6.16
N VAL A 112 0.19 -22.96 6.25
CA VAL A 112 -0.41 -21.67 6.64
C VAL A 112 0.09 -21.22 8.02
N ASP A 113 0.31 -22.17 8.93
CA ASP A 113 0.83 -21.88 10.27
C ASP A 113 2.27 -21.36 10.26
N GLU A 114 3.16 -21.96 9.45
CA GLU A 114 4.54 -21.46 9.28
C GLU A 114 4.56 -20.06 8.65
N MET A 115 3.69 -19.80 7.68
CA MET A 115 3.54 -18.48 7.09
C MET A 115 3.06 -17.45 8.12
N LEU A 116 2.07 -17.81 8.93
CA LEU A 116 1.57 -16.98 10.01
C LEU A 116 2.65 -16.70 11.06
N ALA A 117 3.37 -17.73 11.53
CA ALA A 117 4.45 -17.59 12.49
C ALA A 117 5.55 -16.64 11.95
N THR A 118 5.96 -16.84 10.70
CA THR A 118 6.98 -16.00 10.06
C THR A 118 6.54 -14.53 9.96
N CYS A 119 5.29 -14.29 9.55
CA CYS A 119 4.75 -12.94 9.43
C CYS A 119 4.59 -12.26 10.78
N THR A 120 4.07 -12.95 11.80
CA THR A 120 3.90 -12.41 13.15
C THR A 120 5.26 -12.09 13.78
N GLU A 121 6.24 -12.97 13.69
CA GLU A 121 7.60 -12.69 14.18
C GLU A 121 8.21 -11.44 13.55
N ARG A 122 8.16 -11.32 12.22
CA ARG A 122 8.72 -10.18 11.49
C ARG A 122 8.04 -8.86 11.85
N VAL A 123 6.71 -8.84 11.90
CA VAL A 123 5.97 -7.60 12.18
C VAL A 123 6.09 -7.19 13.64
N CYS A 124 6.06 -8.15 14.58
CA CYS A 124 6.22 -7.87 16.00
C CYS A 124 7.62 -7.40 16.35
N ARG A 125 8.67 -8.00 15.78
CA ARG A 125 10.05 -7.52 15.94
C ARG A 125 10.20 -6.07 15.46
N ARG A 126 9.60 -5.70 14.32
CA ARG A 126 9.60 -4.32 13.82
C ARG A 126 8.80 -3.38 14.72
N ALA A 127 7.68 -3.83 15.27
CA ALA A 127 6.90 -3.07 16.24
C ALA A 127 7.70 -2.81 17.51
N ALA A 128 8.26 -3.85 18.10
CA ALA A 128 9.08 -3.74 19.31
C ALA A 128 10.29 -2.81 19.11
N SER A 129 11.01 -2.93 17.99
CA SER A 129 12.14 -2.06 17.64
C SER A 129 11.74 -0.59 17.49
N ALA A 130 10.47 -0.31 17.17
CA ALA A 130 9.93 1.04 17.06
C ALA A 130 9.23 1.52 18.36
N GLY A 131 9.24 0.74 19.43
CA GLY A 131 8.51 1.04 20.67
C GLY A 131 6.98 1.02 20.50
N LEU A 132 6.48 0.25 19.53
CA LEU A 132 5.07 0.15 19.21
C LEU A 132 4.46 -1.17 19.71
N ALA A 133 3.18 -1.13 20.05
CA ALA A 133 2.37 -2.30 20.37
C ALA A 133 1.07 -2.26 19.55
N ALA A 134 0.65 -3.40 19.06
CA ALA A 134 -0.59 -3.50 18.27
C ALA A 134 -1.77 -3.88 19.18
N THR A 135 -2.97 -3.45 18.77
CA THR A 135 -4.25 -3.79 19.40
C THR A 135 -5.18 -4.56 18.48
N GLY A 136 -4.73 -4.88 17.25
CA GLY A 136 -5.52 -5.62 16.28
C GLY A 136 -4.65 -6.34 15.26
N LEU A 137 -5.20 -7.41 14.70
CA LEU A 137 -4.61 -8.24 13.65
C LEU A 137 -5.53 -8.24 12.43
N LYS A 138 -4.92 -8.11 11.26
CA LYS A 138 -5.57 -8.32 9.97
C LYS A 138 -4.77 -9.36 9.19
N LEU A 139 -5.40 -10.47 8.87
CA LEU A 139 -4.88 -11.48 7.96
C LEU A 139 -5.48 -11.24 6.57
N THR A 140 -4.64 -11.31 5.54
CA THR A 140 -5.07 -11.20 4.15
C THR A 140 -4.43 -12.32 3.35
N PHE A 141 -5.25 -13.14 2.72
CA PHE A 141 -4.82 -14.22 1.84
C PHE A 141 -5.09 -13.82 0.40
N LEU A 142 -4.04 -13.81 -0.40
CA LEU A 142 -4.10 -13.52 -1.82
C LEU A 142 -4.01 -14.82 -2.60
N GLN A 143 -4.95 -15.02 -3.51
CA GLN A 143 -4.96 -16.14 -4.47
C GLN A 143 -4.91 -15.55 -5.88
N ALA A 144 -4.32 -16.30 -6.83
CA ALA A 144 -4.05 -15.77 -8.17
C ALA A 144 -5.31 -15.26 -8.89
N ASP A 145 -6.41 -16.02 -8.82
CA ASP A 145 -7.63 -15.76 -9.60
C ASP A 145 -8.89 -15.54 -8.73
N ALA A 146 -8.70 -15.26 -7.44
CA ALA A 146 -9.81 -15.07 -6.51
C ALA A 146 -9.71 -13.73 -5.75
N ALA A 147 -10.85 -13.29 -5.22
CA ALA A 147 -10.89 -12.13 -4.34
C ALA A 147 -10.08 -12.40 -3.06
N PRO A 148 -9.37 -11.40 -2.53
CA PRO A 148 -8.65 -11.54 -1.27
C PRO A 148 -9.58 -11.96 -0.12
N ILE A 149 -9.16 -12.95 0.66
CA ILE A 149 -9.82 -13.30 1.91
C ILE A 149 -9.22 -12.45 3.02
N VAL A 150 -10.06 -11.71 3.73
CA VAL A 150 -9.63 -10.79 4.79
C VAL A 150 -10.33 -11.15 6.08
N ILE A 151 -9.53 -11.49 7.10
CA ILE A 151 -10.00 -11.81 8.45
C ILE A 151 -9.39 -10.81 9.42
N THR A 152 -10.19 -10.26 10.33
CA THR A 152 -9.72 -9.23 11.27
C THR A 152 -10.09 -9.55 12.72
N ARG A 153 -9.20 -9.17 13.63
CA ARG A 153 -9.42 -9.17 15.07
C ARG A 153 -8.97 -7.83 15.64
N GLY A 154 -9.88 -7.13 16.28
CA GLY A 154 -9.58 -5.91 17.04
C GLY A 154 -9.72 -6.12 18.55
N SER A 155 -9.43 -5.05 19.31
CA SER A 155 -9.64 -4.99 20.76
C SER A 155 -8.85 -6.03 21.57
N VAL A 156 -7.65 -6.37 21.11
CA VAL A 156 -6.67 -7.14 21.87
C VAL A 156 -5.86 -6.18 22.76
N PRO A 157 -5.49 -6.52 23.99
CA PRO A 157 -4.57 -5.71 24.78
C PRO A 157 -3.29 -5.40 24.00
N ALA A 158 -2.82 -4.15 24.09
CA ALA A 158 -1.68 -3.70 23.32
C ALA A 158 -0.42 -4.53 23.61
N THR A 159 0.12 -5.17 22.57
CA THR A 159 1.31 -6.03 22.68
C THR A 159 2.11 -6.04 21.39
N ALA A 160 3.42 -6.27 21.51
CA ALA A 160 4.34 -6.60 20.41
C ALA A 160 4.84 -8.06 20.50
N ASP A 161 4.22 -8.89 21.33
CA ASP A 161 4.58 -10.29 21.49
C ASP A 161 4.09 -11.12 20.29
N ALA A 162 5.03 -11.74 19.60
CA ALA A 162 4.75 -12.55 18.42
C ALA A 162 3.95 -13.83 18.75
N LEU A 163 4.15 -14.42 19.93
CA LEU A 163 3.42 -15.62 20.34
C LEU A 163 1.95 -15.32 20.60
N VAL A 164 1.65 -14.15 21.18
CA VAL A 164 0.27 -13.69 21.37
C VAL A 164 -0.42 -13.51 20.03
N TRP A 165 0.23 -12.83 19.08
CA TRP A 165 -0.35 -12.58 17.77
C TRP A 165 -0.45 -13.83 16.90
N HIS A 166 0.50 -14.76 17.03
CA HIS A 166 0.41 -16.08 16.39
C HIS A 166 -0.82 -16.86 16.91
N ALA A 167 -0.99 -16.94 18.22
CA ALA A 167 -2.15 -17.60 18.83
C ALA A 167 -3.49 -16.96 18.40
N VAL A 168 -3.57 -15.62 18.37
CA VAL A 168 -4.74 -14.89 17.85
C VAL A 168 -5.01 -15.23 16.39
N GLY A 169 -3.97 -15.33 15.57
CA GLY A 169 -4.06 -15.72 14.16
C GLY A 169 -4.57 -17.16 13.98
N GLN A 170 -4.05 -18.10 14.76
CA GLN A 170 -4.53 -19.51 14.77
C GLN A 170 -6.01 -19.59 15.17
N GLU A 171 -6.43 -18.85 16.20
CA GLU A 171 -7.85 -18.79 16.61
C GLU A 171 -8.75 -18.29 15.46
N LEU A 172 -8.31 -17.26 14.74
CA LEU A 172 -9.06 -16.73 13.59
C LEU A 172 -9.16 -17.74 12.45
N LEU A 173 -8.08 -18.44 12.13
CA LEU A 173 -8.06 -19.47 11.08
C LEU A 173 -8.89 -20.70 11.46
N GLY A 174 -8.98 -21.01 12.73
CA GLY A 174 -9.84 -22.10 13.22
C GLY A 174 -11.33 -21.79 13.14
N ARG A 175 -11.72 -20.49 13.19
CA ARG A 175 -13.11 -20.03 13.06
C ARG A 175 -13.55 -19.90 11.60
N ASP A 176 -12.66 -19.40 10.76
CA ASP A 176 -12.92 -19.15 9.35
C ASP A 176 -11.88 -19.91 8.50
N PRO A 177 -12.09 -21.23 8.30
CA PRO A 177 -11.13 -22.05 7.56
C PRO A 177 -11.01 -21.55 6.12
N LEU A 178 -9.77 -21.47 5.63
CA LEU A 178 -9.50 -21.10 4.25
C LEU A 178 -10.12 -22.13 3.29
N PRO A 179 -10.66 -21.70 2.14
CA PRO A 179 -11.11 -22.63 1.12
C PRO A 179 -9.92 -23.47 0.63
N LYS A 180 -10.20 -24.75 0.33
CA LYS A 180 -9.19 -25.71 -0.16
C LYS A 180 -8.76 -25.38 -1.56
#